data_e30ebd445f8a9ca9caabcf9168242080
#
_entry.id   e30ebd445f8a9ca9caabcf9168242080
#
_cell.length_a   1.000
_cell.length_b   1.000
_cell.length_c   1.000
_cell.angle_alpha   90.00
_cell.angle_beta   90.00
_cell.angle_gamma   90.00
#
_symmetry.space_group_name_H-M   'P 1'
#
loop_
_entity.id
_entity.type
_entity.pdbx_description
1 polymer ?
#
loop_
_entity_poly.entity_id
_entity_poly.type
_entity_poly.pdbx_seq_one_letter_code
_entity_poly.pdbx_strand_id
1 'polypeptide(L)'
;MTLDEFDTLTTRLAGEVRFLYFHLMGEPFLHPLLPEFILMARRKGFTPVITTNGTLLAQRGDLLDALPHKLQISLHSHEGNGKDNPEQYIDEVMAFAKEAAQRGCVVVLRLWNEGGFNRMNGPILDMIADRQPRPWTQRYDGWKLAENLYVESDDMFEWPDLQHDVYKEEEVFCYALRNQIGVLADGTVVPCCLDHNGDMPLGNLYDNSLNEILASPCATALYHGFTSHTAVEPLCQRCGYSAISKRFRKQE
;
A
#
# COMPACT_ATOMS: atom_id res chain seq x y z
N MET A 1 12.43 8.84 -10.31
CA MET A 1 13.08 9.37 -9.09
C MET A 1 14.53 8.94 -9.06
N THR A 2 15.48 9.85 -8.89
CA THR A 2 16.90 9.58 -8.70
C THR A 2 17.21 9.36 -7.21
N LEU A 3 18.47 8.94 -6.90
CA LEU A 3 18.91 8.82 -5.50
C LEU A 3 18.93 10.18 -4.78
N ASP A 4 19.33 11.25 -5.47
CA ASP A 4 19.39 12.61 -4.89
C ASP A 4 17.99 13.19 -4.61
N GLU A 5 17.02 12.94 -5.51
CA GLU A 5 15.63 13.30 -5.30
C GLU A 5 15.06 12.55 -4.09
N PHE A 6 15.27 11.24 -4.02
CA PHE A 6 14.82 10.42 -2.91
C PHE A 6 15.49 10.81 -1.59
N ASP A 7 16.80 11.11 -1.62
CA ASP A 7 17.54 11.62 -0.45
C ASP A 7 16.95 12.92 0.06
N THR A 8 16.65 13.86 -0.84
CA THR A 8 16.05 15.15 -0.50
C THR A 8 14.68 14.97 0.15
N LEU A 9 13.76 14.22 -0.48
CA LEU A 9 12.42 13.98 0.05
C LEU A 9 12.45 13.26 1.42
N THR A 10 13.28 12.23 1.54
CA THR A 10 13.39 11.49 2.80
C THR A 10 14.06 12.29 3.91
N THR A 11 14.96 13.25 3.58
CA THR A 11 15.52 14.18 4.56
C THR A 11 14.45 15.11 5.11
N ARG A 12 13.52 15.59 4.27
CA ARG A 12 12.39 16.44 4.70
C ARG A 12 11.36 15.69 5.57
N LEU A 13 11.29 14.36 5.44
CA LEU A 13 10.35 13.51 6.18
C LEU A 13 10.98 12.87 7.43
N ALA A 14 12.30 12.91 7.57
CA ALA A 14 13.02 12.26 8.67
C ALA A 14 12.63 12.86 10.03
N GLY A 15 12.23 11.99 10.97
CA GLY A 15 11.75 12.40 12.30
C GLY A 15 10.25 12.75 12.35
N GLU A 16 9.61 13.04 11.21
CA GLU A 16 8.18 13.38 11.15
C GLU A 16 7.31 12.13 10.95
N VAL A 17 7.80 11.15 10.19
CA VAL A 17 7.08 9.91 9.90
C VAL A 17 7.97 8.68 10.19
N ARG A 18 7.36 7.60 10.65
CA ARG A 18 8.06 6.35 10.97
C ARG A 18 8.07 5.37 9.80
N PHE A 19 6.92 5.17 9.16
CA PHE A 19 6.76 4.20 8.08
C PHE A 19 6.88 4.90 6.73
N LEU A 20 7.63 4.29 5.82
CA LEU A 20 7.73 4.72 4.43
C LEU A 20 7.21 3.61 3.52
N TYR A 21 6.06 3.86 2.91
CA TYR A 21 5.41 2.93 1.98
C TYR A 21 5.83 3.26 0.56
N PHE A 22 6.41 2.28 -0.14
CA PHE A 22 6.76 2.39 -1.56
C PHE A 22 5.57 1.96 -2.41
N HIS A 23 4.58 2.82 -2.47
CA HIS A 23 3.41 2.72 -3.35
C HIS A 23 2.74 4.09 -3.45
N LEU A 24 1.79 4.23 -4.19
CA LEU A 24 0.65 5.04 -4.49
C LEU A 24 0.07 4.45 -5.75
N MET A 25 0.82 4.48 -6.85
CA MET A 25 0.47 3.88 -8.12
C MET A 25 1.71 3.25 -8.75
N GLY A 26 1.51 2.25 -9.62
CA GLY A 26 2.58 1.55 -10.32
C GLY A 26 3.13 0.34 -9.57
N GLU A 27 4.29 -0.13 -10.00
CA GLU A 27 4.97 -1.32 -9.48
C GLU A 27 6.38 -0.96 -9.02
N PRO A 28 6.66 -0.98 -7.69
CA PRO A 28 7.98 -0.58 -7.16
C PRO A 28 9.12 -1.45 -7.69
N PHE A 29 8.88 -2.73 -7.96
CA PHE A 29 9.88 -3.67 -8.45
C PHE A 29 10.39 -3.35 -9.87
N LEU A 30 9.71 -2.48 -10.61
CA LEU A 30 10.21 -1.92 -11.88
C LEU A 30 11.37 -0.94 -11.66
N HIS A 31 11.49 -0.34 -10.46
CA HIS A 31 12.50 0.67 -10.24
C HIS A 31 13.89 0.02 -10.01
N PRO A 32 14.89 0.31 -10.85
CA PRO A 32 16.20 -0.33 -10.74
C PRO A 32 16.93 -0.02 -9.43
N LEU A 33 16.73 1.17 -8.86
CA LEU A 33 17.37 1.64 -7.62
C LEU A 33 16.54 1.33 -6.36
N LEU A 34 15.56 0.42 -6.42
CA LEU A 34 14.73 0.10 -5.27
C LEU A 34 15.53 -0.44 -4.06
N PRO A 35 16.55 -1.32 -4.23
CA PRO A 35 17.40 -1.74 -3.12
C PRO A 35 18.07 -0.58 -2.40
N GLU A 36 18.64 0.38 -3.17
CA GLU A 36 19.32 1.55 -2.64
C GLU A 36 18.35 2.47 -1.88
N PHE A 37 17.12 2.63 -2.38
CA PHE A 37 16.07 3.40 -1.70
C PHE A 37 15.69 2.77 -0.37
N ILE A 38 15.52 1.44 -0.31
CA ILE A 38 15.22 0.73 0.93
C ILE A 38 16.33 0.91 1.97
N LEU A 39 17.58 0.73 1.54
CA LEU A 39 18.75 0.89 2.42
C LEU A 39 18.91 2.34 2.89
N MET A 40 18.66 3.33 2.01
CA MET A 40 18.70 4.74 2.37
C MET A 40 17.58 5.09 3.37
N ALA A 41 16.36 4.63 3.15
CA ALA A 41 15.25 4.83 4.07
C ALA A 41 15.58 4.27 5.47
N ARG A 42 16.13 3.06 5.54
CA ARG A 42 16.57 2.47 6.81
C ARG A 42 17.64 3.29 7.52
N ARG A 43 18.67 3.76 6.79
CA ARG A 43 19.73 4.62 7.36
C ARG A 43 19.19 5.92 7.95
N LYS A 44 18.11 6.44 7.39
CA LYS A 44 17.42 7.64 7.88
C LYS A 44 16.39 7.37 8.98
N GLY A 45 16.26 6.11 9.45
CA GLY A 45 15.40 5.73 10.56
C GLY A 45 13.96 5.37 10.17
N PHE A 46 13.63 5.29 8.89
CA PHE A 46 12.33 4.83 8.44
C PHE A 46 12.18 3.31 8.55
N THR A 47 10.95 2.86 8.66
CA THR A 47 10.53 1.46 8.52
C THR A 47 9.93 1.26 7.12
N PRO A 48 10.69 0.72 6.13
CA PRO A 48 10.22 0.56 4.76
C PRO A 48 9.15 -0.53 4.65
N VAL A 49 8.09 -0.24 3.92
CA VAL A 49 7.02 -1.18 3.54
C VAL A 49 6.83 -1.13 2.03
N ILE A 50 6.76 -2.27 1.39
CA ILE A 50 6.55 -2.36 -0.07
C ILE A 50 5.26 -3.11 -0.35
N THR A 51 4.50 -2.60 -1.32
CA THR A 51 3.39 -3.33 -1.95
C THR A 51 3.76 -3.59 -3.41
N THR A 52 3.65 -4.84 -3.85
CA THR A 52 3.96 -5.29 -5.21
C THR A 52 2.85 -6.20 -5.75
N ASN A 53 2.70 -6.24 -7.05
CA ASN A 53 1.86 -7.24 -7.72
C ASN A 53 2.54 -8.63 -7.84
N GLY A 54 3.79 -8.74 -7.43
CA GLY A 54 4.56 -9.98 -7.40
C GLY A 54 5.03 -10.52 -8.74
N THR A 55 4.75 -9.85 -9.86
CA THR A 55 5.07 -10.39 -11.21
C THR A 55 6.56 -10.38 -11.55
N LEU A 56 7.36 -9.60 -10.81
CA LEU A 56 8.79 -9.44 -11.04
C LEU A 56 9.67 -10.13 -9.99
N LEU A 57 9.11 -10.84 -9.02
CA LEU A 57 9.85 -11.43 -7.90
C LEU A 57 10.97 -12.35 -8.35
N ALA A 58 10.73 -13.22 -9.33
CA ALA A 58 11.74 -14.14 -9.86
C ALA A 58 12.95 -13.43 -10.51
N GLN A 59 12.76 -12.16 -10.93
CA GLN A 59 13.79 -11.36 -11.63
C GLN A 59 14.54 -10.41 -10.70
N ARG A 60 14.04 -10.23 -9.47
CA ARG A 60 14.54 -9.26 -8.51
C ARG A 60 15.09 -9.93 -7.25
N GLY A 61 15.91 -10.98 -7.45
CA GLY A 61 16.64 -11.63 -6.37
C GLY A 61 17.59 -10.69 -5.61
N ASP A 62 18.04 -9.60 -6.23
CA ASP A 62 18.80 -8.51 -5.62
C ASP A 62 18.11 -7.91 -4.38
N LEU A 63 16.78 -7.89 -4.36
CA LEU A 63 16.00 -7.39 -3.24
C LEU A 63 16.06 -8.27 -1.99
N LEU A 64 16.47 -9.52 -2.10
CA LEU A 64 16.69 -10.39 -0.93
C LEU A 64 17.83 -9.89 -0.03
N ASP A 65 18.76 -9.10 -0.56
CA ASP A 65 19.85 -8.49 0.21
C ASP A 65 19.48 -7.09 0.74
N ALA A 66 18.36 -6.53 0.30
CA ALA A 66 17.84 -5.23 0.71
C ALA A 66 16.34 -5.29 1.04
N LEU A 67 15.91 -6.31 1.81
CA LEU A 67 14.50 -6.53 2.12
C LEU A 67 13.89 -5.35 2.90
N PRO A 68 12.64 -4.96 2.64
CA PRO A 68 11.89 -4.05 3.49
C PRO A 68 11.59 -4.69 4.85
N HIS A 69 11.07 -3.89 5.79
CA HIS A 69 10.52 -4.44 7.03
C HIS A 69 9.28 -5.31 6.76
N LYS A 70 8.40 -4.85 5.86
CA LYS A 70 7.20 -5.57 5.44
C LYS A 70 7.08 -5.55 3.91
N LEU A 71 6.79 -6.73 3.34
CA LEU A 71 6.50 -6.92 1.92
C LEU A 71 5.05 -7.42 1.78
N GLN A 72 4.24 -6.67 1.06
CA GLN A 72 2.85 -7.01 0.75
C GLN A 72 2.75 -7.40 -0.72
N ILE A 73 2.26 -8.60 -1.01
CA ILE A 73 2.15 -9.13 -2.38
C ILE A 73 0.67 -9.28 -2.72
N SER A 74 0.20 -8.52 -3.69
CA SER A 74 -1.22 -8.47 -4.11
C SER A 74 -1.52 -9.61 -5.09
N LEU A 75 -1.88 -10.79 -4.59
CA LEU A 75 -2.14 -11.98 -5.40
C LEU A 75 -3.37 -11.84 -6.31
N HIS A 76 -4.36 -11.07 -5.87
CA HIS A 76 -5.60 -10.82 -6.62
C HIS A 76 -5.39 -10.07 -7.93
N SER A 77 -4.21 -9.49 -8.15
CA SER A 77 -3.90 -8.69 -9.35
C SER A 77 -3.20 -9.49 -10.47
N HIS A 78 -2.97 -10.81 -10.29
CA HIS A 78 -2.18 -11.61 -11.22
C HIS A 78 -2.73 -11.63 -12.65
N GLU A 79 -4.05 -11.78 -12.83
CA GLU A 79 -4.71 -11.81 -14.14
C GLU A 79 -4.55 -10.47 -14.87
N GLY A 80 -4.78 -9.35 -14.17
CA GLY A 80 -4.65 -8.01 -14.73
C GLY A 80 -3.22 -7.61 -15.11
N ASN A 81 -2.21 -8.36 -14.64
CA ASN A 81 -0.80 -8.13 -14.91
C ASN A 81 -0.17 -9.15 -15.91
N GLY A 82 -1.01 -9.86 -16.67
CA GLY A 82 -0.55 -10.74 -17.77
C GLY A 82 0.14 -12.02 -17.32
N LYS A 83 -0.20 -12.54 -16.14
CA LYS A 83 0.25 -13.85 -15.66
C LYS A 83 -0.80 -14.92 -16.01
N ASP A 84 -0.71 -15.47 -17.21
CA ASP A 84 -1.66 -16.49 -17.72
C ASP A 84 -1.52 -17.85 -17.05
N ASN A 85 -0.39 -18.10 -16.36
CA ASN A 85 -0.15 -19.34 -15.62
C ASN A 85 -0.11 -19.07 -14.11
N PRO A 86 -1.24 -19.24 -13.38
CA PRO A 86 -1.31 -19.00 -11.96
C PRO A 86 -0.41 -19.95 -11.13
N GLU A 87 -0.21 -21.19 -11.57
CA GLU A 87 0.69 -22.15 -10.89
C GLU A 87 2.12 -21.63 -10.85
N GLN A 88 2.67 -21.24 -12.02
CA GLN A 88 4.01 -20.68 -12.09
C GLN A 88 4.14 -19.39 -11.29
N TYR A 89 3.14 -18.51 -11.38
CA TYR A 89 3.13 -17.26 -10.61
C TYR A 89 3.19 -17.54 -9.10
N ILE A 90 2.38 -18.48 -8.59
CA ILE A 90 2.39 -18.83 -7.17
C ILE A 90 3.69 -19.53 -6.78
N ASP A 91 4.33 -20.33 -7.65
CA ASP A 91 5.67 -20.88 -7.42
C ASP A 91 6.71 -19.78 -7.20
N GLU A 92 6.75 -18.79 -8.09
CA GLU A 92 7.67 -17.64 -8.03
C GLU A 92 7.44 -16.81 -6.76
N VAL A 93 6.16 -16.51 -6.45
CA VAL A 93 5.77 -15.77 -5.23
C VAL A 93 6.18 -16.52 -3.98
N MET A 94 5.84 -17.80 -3.87
CA MET A 94 6.09 -18.59 -2.66
C MET A 94 7.58 -18.83 -2.44
N ALA A 95 8.37 -19.00 -3.49
CA ALA A 95 9.82 -19.12 -3.39
C ALA A 95 10.43 -17.86 -2.78
N PHE A 96 10.11 -16.68 -3.35
CA PHE A 96 10.61 -15.41 -2.83
C PHE A 96 10.08 -15.09 -1.42
N ALA A 97 8.78 -15.31 -1.17
CA ALA A 97 8.12 -15.01 0.09
C ALA A 97 8.71 -15.81 1.26
N LYS A 98 8.99 -17.09 1.06
CA LYS A 98 9.63 -17.94 2.08
C LYS A 98 11.05 -17.49 2.39
N GLU A 99 11.84 -17.22 1.37
CA GLU A 99 13.22 -16.74 1.54
C GLU A 99 13.25 -15.39 2.28
N ALA A 100 12.39 -14.45 1.87
CA ALA A 100 12.25 -13.15 2.53
C ALA A 100 11.81 -13.28 4.00
N ALA A 101 10.84 -14.17 4.29
CA ALA A 101 10.35 -14.41 5.64
C ALA A 101 11.44 -15.04 6.54
N GLN A 102 12.23 -15.98 6.01
CA GLN A 102 13.37 -16.60 6.72
C GLN A 102 14.45 -15.57 7.06
N ARG A 103 14.64 -14.56 6.22
CA ARG A 103 15.55 -13.43 6.46
C ARG A 103 14.96 -12.32 7.34
N GLY A 104 13.76 -12.54 7.93
CA GLY A 104 13.14 -11.66 8.91
C GLY A 104 12.22 -10.56 8.33
N CYS A 105 11.97 -10.56 7.03
CA CYS A 105 10.95 -9.69 6.44
C CYS A 105 9.54 -10.21 6.78
N VAL A 106 8.64 -9.35 7.21
CA VAL A 106 7.22 -9.70 7.36
C VAL A 106 6.58 -9.73 5.97
N VAL A 107 6.19 -10.92 5.50
CA VAL A 107 5.57 -11.09 4.18
C VAL A 107 4.08 -11.35 4.33
N VAL A 108 3.28 -10.58 3.60
CA VAL A 108 1.82 -10.69 3.57
C VAL A 108 1.35 -10.89 2.14
N LEU A 109 0.75 -12.05 1.90
CA LEU A 109 0.07 -12.39 0.66
C LEU A 109 -1.37 -11.84 0.73
N ARG A 110 -1.77 -10.94 -0.16
CA ARG A 110 -3.03 -10.21 -0.07
C ARG A 110 -4.04 -10.66 -1.11
N LEU A 111 -5.26 -10.98 -0.64
CA LEU A 111 -6.45 -11.26 -1.43
C LEU A 111 -7.53 -10.20 -1.11
N TRP A 112 -7.27 -8.95 -1.52
CA TRP A 112 -8.12 -7.78 -1.25
C TRP A 112 -9.15 -7.57 -2.36
N ASN A 113 -9.96 -8.58 -2.60
CA ASN A 113 -10.96 -8.63 -3.67
C ASN A 113 -12.26 -9.34 -3.25
N GLU A 114 -12.50 -9.49 -1.95
CA GLU A 114 -13.76 -10.03 -1.47
C GLU A 114 -14.93 -9.14 -1.87
N GLY A 115 -16.04 -9.73 -2.26
CA GLY A 115 -17.19 -9.02 -2.82
C GLY A 115 -17.04 -8.58 -4.28
N GLY A 116 -15.87 -8.86 -4.92
CA GLY A 116 -15.58 -8.56 -6.32
C GLY A 116 -15.14 -9.79 -7.11
N PHE A 117 -14.06 -9.65 -7.90
CA PHE A 117 -13.50 -10.74 -8.71
C PHE A 117 -12.65 -11.69 -7.85
N ASN A 118 -13.31 -12.53 -7.04
CA ASN A 118 -12.66 -13.40 -6.05
C ASN A 118 -12.72 -14.92 -6.38
N ARG A 119 -13.12 -15.29 -7.60
CA ARG A 119 -13.27 -16.71 -7.99
C ARG A 119 -11.99 -17.52 -7.87
N MET A 120 -10.84 -16.86 -8.04
CA MET A 120 -9.53 -17.49 -7.94
C MET A 120 -8.99 -17.57 -6.52
N ASN A 121 -9.61 -16.93 -5.52
CA ASN A 121 -9.10 -16.94 -4.14
C ASN A 121 -8.98 -18.37 -3.57
N GLY A 122 -10.00 -19.22 -3.74
CA GLY A 122 -9.95 -20.61 -3.33
C GLY A 122 -8.82 -21.40 -4.00
N PRO A 123 -8.77 -21.49 -5.35
CA PRO A 123 -7.65 -22.09 -6.07
C PRO A 123 -6.27 -21.56 -5.66
N ILE A 124 -6.11 -20.24 -5.49
CA ILE A 124 -4.85 -19.64 -5.03
C ILE A 124 -4.47 -20.16 -3.63
N LEU A 125 -5.42 -20.21 -2.69
CA LEU A 125 -5.17 -20.74 -1.35
C LEU A 125 -4.78 -22.23 -1.36
N ASP A 126 -5.33 -23.02 -2.26
CA ASP A 126 -4.97 -24.44 -2.42
C ASP A 126 -3.56 -24.58 -3.02
N MET A 127 -3.22 -23.79 -4.06
CA MET A 127 -1.86 -23.73 -4.59
C MET A 127 -0.83 -23.29 -3.54
N ILE A 128 -1.18 -22.35 -2.66
CA ILE A 128 -0.34 -21.95 -1.52
C ILE A 128 -0.18 -23.13 -0.55
N ALA A 129 -1.26 -23.87 -0.25
CA ALA A 129 -1.21 -25.01 0.64
C ALA A 129 -0.33 -26.16 0.14
N ASP A 130 -0.25 -26.36 -1.17
CA ASP A 130 0.68 -27.32 -1.78
C ASP A 130 2.15 -26.94 -1.55
N ARG A 131 2.46 -25.65 -1.44
CA ARG A 131 3.84 -25.13 -1.22
C ARG A 131 4.14 -24.88 0.26
N GLN A 132 3.11 -24.59 1.06
CA GLN A 132 3.18 -24.36 2.50
C GLN A 132 2.05 -25.12 3.18
N PRO A 133 2.26 -26.42 3.55
CA PRO A 133 1.21 -27.29 4.06
C PRO A 133 0.48 -26.75 5.30
N ARG A 134 -0.82 -27.01 5.34
CA ARG A 134 -1.65 -26.79 6.55
C ARG A 134 -1.25 -27.77 7.67
N PRO A 135 -1.53 -27.48 8.96
CA PRO A 135 -2.46 -26.45 9.44
C PRO A 135 -1.82 -25.06 9.52
N TRP A 136 -2.60 -24.04 9.14
CA TRP A 136 -2.26 -22.63 9.34
C TRP A 136 -2.94 -22.11 10.60
N THR A 137 -2.35 -21.11 11.26
CA THR A 137 -2.95 -20.48 12.44
C THR A 137 -3.89 -19.38 11.99
N GLN A 138 -5.18 -19.50 12.35
CA GLN A 138 -6.18 -18.50 12.00
C GLN A 138 -5.92 -17.17 12.71
N ARG A 139 -6.18 -16.07 12.01
CA ARG A 139 -6.15 -14.68 12.49
C ARG A 139 -7.47 -13.99 12.13
N TYR A 140 -7.63 -12.74 12.57
CA TYR A 140 -8.85 -11.96 12.31
C TYR A 140 -9.09 -11.76 10.79
N ASP A 141 -8.04 -11.45 10.05
CA ASP A 141 -8.02 -11.05 8.63
C ASP A 141 -7.46 -12.14 7.69
N GLY A 142 -7.25 -13.36 8.19
CA GLY A 142 -6.68 -14.43 7.37
C GLY A 142 -5.94 -15.49 8.18
N TRP A 143 -4.70 -15.83 7.77
CA TRP A 143 -3.93 -16.92 8.39
C TRP A 143 -2.44 -16.58 8.50
N LYS A 144 -1.80 -17.05 9.58
CA LYS A 144 -0.35 -17.18 9.67
C LYS A 144 0.05 -18.54 9.09
N LEU A 145 0.85 -18.54 8.03
CA LEU A 145 1.31 -19.74 7.32
C LEU A 145 2.58 -20.31 7.94
N ALA A 146 3.49 -19.41 8.30
CA ALA A 146 4.78 -19.70 8.95
C ALA A 146 5.27 -18.47 9.72
N GLU A 147 6.47 -18.52 10.31
CA GLU A 147 7.06 -17.33 10.92
C GLU A 147 7.27 -16.26 9.85
N ASN A 148 6.82 -15.03 10.12
CA ASN A 148 6.85 -13.87 9.22
C ASN A 148 6.11 -14.05 7.88
N LEU A 149 5.32 -15.12 7.68
CA LEU A 149 4.57 -15.37 6.44
C LEU A 149 3.07 -15.47 6.72
N TYR A 150 2.29 -14.62 6.07
CA TYR A 150 0.87 -14.46 6.29
C TYR A 150 0.10 -14.42 4.97
N VAL A 151 -1.19 -14.78 5.01
CA VAL A 151 -2.17 -14.44 3.97
C VAL A 151 -3.30 -13.66 4.63
N GLU A 152 -3.72 -12.57 3.99
CA GLU A 152 -4.78 -11.68 4.44
C GLU A 152 -5.83 -11.50 3.33
N SER A 153 -7.11 -11.44 3.72
CA SER A 153 -8.23 -11.14 2.84
C SER A 153 -8.91 -9.85 3.30
N ASP A 154 -9.40 -9.05 2.34
CA ASP A 154 -10.17 -7.84 2.63
C ASP A 154 -11.16 -7.57 1.48
N ASP A 155 -12.14 -6.72 1.75
CA ASP A 155 -13.15 -6.30 0.77
C ASP A 155 -12.50 -5.49 -0.36
N MET A 156 -13.00 -5.73 -1.58
CA MET A 156 -12.69 -4.86 -2.71
C MET A 156 -13.36 -3.51 -2.52
N PHE A 157 -12.67 -2.44 -2.90
CA PHE A 157 -13.24 -1.09 -2.95
C PHE A 157 -12.93 -0.43 -4.29
N GLU A 158 -13.78 0.52 -4.67
CA GLU A 158 -13.56 1.35 -5.83
C GLU A 158 -12.64 2.53 -5.50
N TRP A 159 -11.62 2.73 -6.34
CA TRP A 159 -10.73 3.88 -6.21
C TRP A 159 -11.50 5.17 -6.50
N PRO A 160 -11.22 6.25 -5.76
CA PRO A 160 -11.86 7.53 -6.04
C PRO A 160 -11.46 8.04 -7.42
N ASP A 161 -12.45 8.51 -8.18
CA ASP A 161 -12.26 9.08 -9.50
C ASP A 161 -13.25 10.26 -9.69
N LEU A 162 -12.72 11.41 -10.08
CA LEU A 162 -13.54 12.62 -10.33
C LEU A 162 -14.46 12.48 -11.55
N GLN A 163 -14.12 11.58 -12.48
CA GLN A 163 -14.90 11.36 -13.70
C GLN A 163 -16.07 10.38 -13.50
N HIS A 164 -16.05 9.60 -12.42
CA HIS A 164 -17.10 8.64 -12.10
C HIS A 164 -18.09 9.21 -11.08
N ASP A 165 -19.35 9.32 -11.44
CA ASP A 165 -20.43 9.81 -10.55
C ASP A 165 -21.04 8.71 -9.65
N VAL A 166 -20.33 7.58 -9.46
CA VAL A 166 -20.88 6.37 -8.84
C VAL A 166 -21.11 6.51 -7.33
N TYR A 167 -20.37 7.38 -6.66
CA TYR A 167 -20.51 7.65 -5.22
C TYR A 167 -20.53 9.16 -4.96
N LYS A 168 -21.49 9.63 -4.14
CA LYS A 168 -21.42 10.94 -3.50
C LYS A 168 -21.83 10.79 -2.06
N GLU A 169 -20.87 10.58 -1.17
CA GLU A 169 -21.13 10.57 0.25
C GLU A 169 -20.47 11.79 0.91
N GLU A 170 -21.29 12.60 1.57
CA GLU A 170 -20.80 13.75 2.34
C GLU A 170 -20.30 13.33 3.72
N GLU A 171 -20.89 12.28 4.32
CA GLU A 171 -20.46 11.74 5.59
C GLU A 171 -19.41 10.66 5.39
N VAL A 172 -18.17 10.91 5.85
CA VAL A 172 -17.05 10.00 5.69
C VAL A 172 -16.29 9.80 6.99
N PHE A 173 -15.68 8.61 7.12
CA PHE A 173 -14.64 8.38 8.11
C PHE A 173 -13.32 8.15 7.39
N CYS A 174 -12.31 8.97 7.68
CA CYS A 174 -11.03 8.90 7.01
C CYS A 174 -9.87 9.19 7.96
N TYR A 175 -8.77 8.44 7.77
CA TYR A 175 -7.51 8.62 8.50
C TYR A 175 -6.50 9.51 7.76
N ALA A 176 -6.83 10.02 6.57
CA ALA A 176 -5.97 10.93 5.82
C ALA A 176 -5.56 12.13 6.67
N LEU A 177 -4.33 12.58 6.54
CA LEU A 177 -3.70 13.65 7.33
C LEU A 177 -3.60 13.37 8.85
N ARG A 178 -4.13 12.27 9.36
CA ARG A 178 -4.01 11.87 10.77
C ARG A 178 -2.88 10.88 11.00
N ASN A 179 -2.82 9.85 10.17
CA ASN A 179 -1.83 8.79 10.28
C ASN A 179 -1.12 8.48 8.94
N GLN A 180 -1.50 9.17 7.87
CA GLN A 180 -0.89 9.01 6.55
C GLN A 180 -0.98 10.28 5.72
N ILE A 181 -0.02 10.42 4.84
CA ILE A 181 0.02 11.33 3.68
C ILE A 181 0.51 10.54 2.47
N GLY A 182 0.30 11.06 1.26
CA GLY A 182 0.97 10.58 0.06
C GLY A 182 2.01 11.60 -0.41
N VAL A 183 3.09 11.13 -1.06
CA VAL A 183 4.06 11.97 -1.74
C VAL A 183 4.29 11.42 -3.14
N LEU A 184 3.98 12.19 -4.16
CA LEU A 184 4.17 11.83 -5.56
C LEU A 184 5.66 11.92 -5.95
N ALA A 185 6.00 11.37 -7.11
CA ALA A 185 7.40 11.32 -7.56
C ALA A 185 8.04 12.69 -7.80
N ASP A 186 7.22 13.71 -8.05
CA ASP A 186 7.62 15.12 -8.22
C ASP A 186 7.66 15.91 -6.89
N GLY A 187 7.48 15.24 -5.75
CA GLY A 187 7.49 15.86 -4.42
C GLY A 187 6.15 16.43 -3.98
N THR A 188 5.12 16.40 -4.82
CA THR A 188 3.77 16.85 -4.45
C THR A 188 3.21 16.03 -3.30
N VAL A 189 2.77 16.70 -2.24
CA VAL A 189 2.11 16.07 -1.09
C VAL A 189 0.61 16.04 -1.32
N VAL A 190 0.02 14.85 -1.08
CA VAL A 190 -1.42 14.58 -1.19
C VAL A 190 -1.96 14.02 0.13
N PRO A 191 -3.27 14.12 0.42
CA PRO A 191 -3.82 13.73 1.72
C PRO A 191 -3.70 12.24 2.04
N CYS A 192 -3.73 11.36 1.02
CA CYS A 192 -3.69 9.90 1.21
C CYS A 192 -3.18 9.18 -0.03
N CYS A 193 -2.97 7.87 0.09
CA CYS A 193 -2.48 7.02 -1.00
C CYS A 193 -3.49 6.79 -2.13
N LEU A 194 -4.75 7.16 -1.99
CA LEU A 194 -5.76 7.00 -3.04
C LEU A 194 -5.84 8.21 -3.97
N ASP A 195 -5.25 9.34 -3.60
CA ASP A 195 -5.08 10.50 -4.48
C ASP A 195 -3.80 10.35 -5.33
N HIS A 196 -3.81 9.36 -6.21
CA HIS A 196 -2.65 9.01 -7.02
C HIS A 196 -2.39 9.96 -8.20
N ASN A 197 -3.38 10.74 -8.61
CA ASN A 197 -3.26 11.75 -9.65
C ASN A 197 -2.80 13.12 -9.12
N GLY A 198 -2.86 13.33 -7.79
CA GLY A 198 -2.58 14.64 -7.20
C GLY A 198 -3.73 15.62 -7.40
N ASP A 199 -4.97 15.13 -7.39
CA ASP A 199 -6.17 15.95 -7.55
C ASP A 199 -6.39 16.91 -6.37
N MET A 200 -5.78 16.62 -5.21
CA MET A 200 -5.82 17.43 -3.99
C MET A 200 -4.39 17.79 -3.50
N PRO A 201 -3.61 18.57 -4.27
CA PRO A 201 -2.25 18.91 -3.90
C PRO A 201 -2.24 19.82 -2.67
N LEU A 202 -1.46 19.46 -1.64
CA LEU A 202 -1.34 20.25 -0.40
C LEU A 202 -0.13 21.18 -0.40
N GLY A 203 0.88 20.87 -1.22
CA GLY A 203 2.14 21.55 -1.36
C GLY A 203 3.21 20.63 -1.93
N ASN A 204 4.48 21.07 -1.94
CA ASN A 204 5.57 20.29 -2.49
C ASN A 204 6.75 20.25 -1.51
N LEU A 205 7.28 19.04 -1.24
CA LEU A 205 8.40 18.85 -0.30
C LEU A 205 9.74 19.39 -0.80
N TYR A 206 9.89 19.71 -2.09
CA TYR A 206 11.08 20.41 -2.56
C TYR A 206 11.07 21.88 -2.16
N ASP A 207 9.88 22.48 -2.00
CA ASP A 207 9.73 23.91 -1.72
C ASP A 207 9.51 24.20 -0.22
N ASN A 208 8.71 23.34 0.45
CA ASN A 208 8.25 23.56 1.82
C ASN A 208 8.60 22.39 2.75
N SER A 209 8.68 22.65 4.05
CA SER A 209 8.70 21.60 5.06
C SER A 209 7.33 20.91 5.19
N LEU A 210 7.32 19.67 5.69
CA LEU A 210 6.05 18.95 5.94
C LEU A 210 5.13 19.73 6.88
N ASN A 211 5.69 20.37 7.93
CA ASN A 211 4.91 21.13 8.90
C ASN A 211 4.25 22.37 8.27
N GLU A 212 4.93 23.08 7.37
CA GLU A 212 4.33 24.19 6.61
C GLU A 212 3.19 23.70 5.71
N ILE A 213 3.38 22.57 5.02
CA ILE A 213 2.35 21.97 4.16
C ILE A 213 1.12 21.57 4.98
N LEU A 214 1.31 20.90 6.11
CA LEU A 214 0.21 20.45 6.97
C LEU A 214 -0.50 21.61 7.68
N ALA A 215 0.16 22.74 7.88
CA ALA A 215 -0.43 23.98 8.42
C ALA A 215 -1.15 24.81 7.34
N SER A 216 -1.10 24.43 6.08
CA SER A 216 -1.76 25.16 4.99
C SER A 216 -3.28 25.23 5.18
N PRO A 217 -3.98 26.24 4.68
CA PRO A 217 -5.42 26.34 4.77
C PRO A 217 -6.15 25.12 4.18
N CYS A 218 -5.64 24.57 3.07
CA CYS A 218 -6.22 23.39 2.42
C CYS A 218 -6.09 22.14 3.30
N ALA A 219 -4.89 21.83 3.81
CA ALA A 219 -4.65 20.69 4.69
C ALA A 219 -5.47 20.80 5.99
N THR A 220 -5.56 22.02 6.56
CA THR A 220 -6.33 22.30 7.75
C THR A 220 -7.84 22.10 7.53
N ALA A 221 -8.37 22.56 6.39
CA ALA A 221 -9.78 22.37 6.03
C ALA A 221 -10.12 20.88 5.87
N LEU A 222 -9.28 20.11 5.18
CA LEU A 222 -9.43 18.65 5.04
C LEU A 222 -9.39 17.93 6.39
N TYR A 223 -8.42 18.26 7.24
CA TYR A 223 -8.28 17.66 8.57
C TYR A 223 -9.50 17.92 9.45
N HIS A 224 -10.02 19.15 9.45
CA HIS A 224 -11.25 19.49 10.17
C HIS A 224 -12.49 18.80 9.57
N GLY A 225 -12.58 18.73 8.23
CA GLY A 225 -13.63 17.97 7.56
C GLY A 225 -13.67 16.51 8.03
N PHE A 226 -12.54 15.82 7.98
CA PHE A 226 -12.46 14.42 8.46
C PHE A 226 -12.73 14.29 9.97
N THR A 227 -12.38 15.30 10.76
CA THR A 227 -12.68 15.32 12.19
C THR A 227 -14.19 15.44 12.47
N SER A 228 -14.91 16.20 11.65
CA SER A 228 -16.37 16.32 11.70
C SER A 228 -17.09 15.28 10.83
N HIS A 229 -16.38 14.26 10.35
CA HIS A 229 -16.93 13.22 9.45
C HIS A 229 -17.49 13.75 8.13
N THR A 230 -16.94 14.83 7.61
CA THR A 230 -17.42 15.48 6.38
C THR A 230 -16.36 15.41 5.28
N ALA A 231 -16.74 14.92 4.10
CA ALA A 231 -15.91 14.98 2.91
C ALA A 231 -16.01 16.36 2.27
N VAL A 232 -15.00 17.20 2.49
CA VAL A 232 -14.97 18.56 1.96
C VAL A 232 -14.52 18.63 0.49
N GLU A 233 -13.80 17.62 0.03
CA GLU A 233 -13.28 17.56 -1.34
C GLU A 233 -14.09 16.59 -2.22
N PRO A 234 -14.32 16.94 -3.51
CA PRO A 234 -15.07 16.09 -4.43
C PRO A 234 -14.51 14.67 -4.59
N LEU A 235 -13.18 14.50 -4.56
CA LEU A 235 -12.54 13.18 -4.64
C LEU A 235 -12.88 12.34 -3.41
N CYS A 236 -12.85 12.94 -2.21
CA CYS A 236 -13.19 12.27 -0.95
C CYS A 236 -14.66 11.83 -0.91
N GLN A 237 -15.57 12.60 -1.52
CA GLN A 237 -16.98 12.25 -1.64
C GLN A 237 -17.22 11.01 -2.54
N ARG A 238 -16.25 10.67 -3.40
CA ARG A 238 -16.30 9.53 -4.34
C ARG A 238 -15.43 8.36 -3.90
N CYS A 239 -14.94 8.36 -2.67
CA CYS A 239 -14.00 7.36 -2.18
C CYS A 239 -14.72 6.09 -1.71
N GLY A 240 -14.59 4.98 -2.45
CA GLY A 240 -15.17 3.68 -2.07
C GLY A 240 -14.56 3.10 -0.79
N TYR A 241 -13.30 3.43 -0.47
CA TYR A 241 -12.65 2.99 0.78
C TYR A 241 -13.33 3.57 2.03
N SER A 242 -13.82 4.82 1.96
CA SER A 242 -14.53 5.43 3.08
C SER A 242 -15.86 4.72 3.41
N ALA A 243 -16.50 4.14 2.39
CA ALA A 243 -17.73 3.36 2.56
C ALA A 243 -17.47 2.02 3.29
N ILE A 244 -16.32 1.38 3.03
CA ILE A 244 -15.91 0.15 3.73
C ILE A 244 -15.55 0.45 5.17
N SER A 245 -14.77 1.50 5.43
CA SER A 245 -14.34 1.87 6.78
C SER A 245 -15.50 2.19 7.72
N LYS A 246 -16.67 2.61 7.21
CA LYS A 246 -17.91 2.75 8.00
C LYS A 246 -18.46 1.43 8.54
N ARG A 247 -18.22 0.30 7.87
CA ARG A 247 -18.71 -1.02 8.31
C ARG A 247 -18.02 -1.46 9.61
N PHE A 248 -16.75 -1.13 9.78
CA PHE A 248 -15.99 -1.48 10.99
C PHE A 248 -16.48 -0.74 12.23
N ARG A 249 -17.04 0.47 12.10
CA ARG A 249 -17.62 1.25 13.22
C ARG A 249 -18.93 0.70 13.78
N LYS A 250 -19.70 -0.05 12.99
CA LYS A 250 -21.00 -0.58 13.45
C LYS A 250 -20.85 -1.85 14.30
N GLN A 251 -19.61 -2.32 14.52
CA GLN A 251 -19.31 -3.52 15.30
C GLN A 251 -18.63 -3.20 16.66
N GLU A 252 -18.38 -1.92 16.95
CA GLU A 252 -18.01 -1.40 18.28
C GLU A 252 -19.26 -0.84 19.00
#